data_f9522b042e54317d0c58f9509df2b139
#
_entry.id   f9522b042e54317d0c58f9509df2b139
#
_cell.length_a   1.000
_cell.length_b   1.000
_cell.length_c   1.000
_cell.angle_alpha   90.00
_cell.angle_beta   90.00
_cell.angle_gamma   90.00
#
_symmetry.space_group_name_H-M   'P 1'
#
loop_
_entity.id
_entity.type
_entity.pdbx_description
1 polymer ?
#
loop_
_entity_poly.entity_id
_entity_poly.type
_entity_poly.pdbx_seq_one_letter_code
_entity_poly.pdbx_strand_id
1 'polypeptide(L)'
;MLSDINKISSEENICINAICFTGDLINAGSNNETDFDLFFENFVFPLLENTGLDLKNIFFVPGNHEIDTSKIDEYAEAGICSKLIDSESIEAFFNKPSPAVLDRINYFQRIYDSFCEAPLIYKDEFCRCYRVDINNVVFGFACLNSAWRSSGKGAIERGKMIIGAVQVKNALDAISDVDVKVCLVHHPLDWLVESDQFDVEKAIYNFDLIFNGHIHTLDSKQIIAYQGQSVISTCGKFFPTKDFYNGYSIVSIDPETLEGKIYLRQYYSGSRECFDKNLQLYDDGCFEFVLGNRDPLLIKAFEILHDIQPGFVEYATGFFISNIAGHKHVKSFEDAFVIPVLGRFSEYEKSLIMNLKI
;
A
#
# COMPACT_ATOMS: atom_id res chain seq x y z
N MET A 1 -1.53 20.04 -11.27
CA MET A 1 -2.00 19.28 -10.11
C MET A 1 -2.84 20.14 -9.17
N LEU A 2 -2.33 21.22 -8.54
CA LEU A 2 -3.09 22.03 -7.56
C LEU A 2 -4.46 22.50 -8.06
N SER A 3 -4.53 23.05 -9.28
CA SER A 3 -5.80 23.43 -9.90
C SER A 3 -6.75 22.25 -10.14
N ASP A 4 -6.21 21.07 -10.37
CA ASP A 4 -7.00 19.85 -10.57
C ASP A 4 -7.54 19.31 -9.23
N ILE A 5 -6.75 19.37 -8.15
CA ILE A 5 -7.22 19.06 -6.79
C ILE A 5 -8.39 19.97 -6.41
N ASN A 6 -8.28 21.28 -6.65
CA ASN A 6 -9.36 22.23 -6.36
C ASN A 6 -10.60 21.94 -7.18
N LYS A 7 -10.43 21.58 -8.46
CA LYS A 7 -11.53 21.23 -9.35
C LYS A 7 -12.29 20.02 -8.85
N ILE A 8 -11.59 18.89 -8.60
CA ILE A 8 -12.25 17.65 -8.14
C ILE A 8 -12.84 17.81 -6.73
N SER A 9 -12.16 18.54 -5.83
CA SER A 9 -12.70 18.83 -4.50
C SER A 9 -14.02 19.57 -4.57
N SER A 10 -14.15 20.52 -5.51
CA SER A 10 -15.40 21.27 -5.73
C SER A 10 -16.47 20.43 -6.44
N GLU A 11 -16.10 19.68 -7.49
CA GLU A 11 -17.05 18.86 -8.28
C GLU A 11 -17.65 17.70 -7.46
N GLU A 12 -16.84 17.06 -6.64
CA GLU A 12 -17.23 15.87 -5.85
C GLU A 12 -17.55 16.23 -4.38
N ASN A 13 -17.47 17.50 -4.00
CA ASN A 13 -17.63 17.98 -2.62
C ASN A 13 -16.70 17.27 -1.60
N ILE A 14 -15.42 17.14 -1.98
CA ILE A 14 -14.39 16.47 -1.17
C ILE A 14 -13.55 17.51 -0.41
N CYS A 15 -13.33 17.27 0.88
CA CYS A 15 -12.35 17.98 1.68
C CYS A 15 -11.10 17.10 1.84
N ILE A 16 -9.92 17.60 1.46
CA ILE A 16 -8.66 16.88 1.67
C ILE A 16 -8.29 17.00 3.16
N ASN A 17 -8.04 15.88 3.82
CA ASN A 17 -7.74 15.81 5.25
C ASN A 17 -6.35 15.26 5.53
N ALA A 18 -5.76 14.50 4.60
CA ALA A 18 -4.44 13.91 4.73
C ALA A 18 -3.73 13.82 3.38
N ILE A 19 -2.41 13.86 3.39
CA ILE A 19 -1.54 13.69 2.23
C ILE A 19 -0.59 12.53 2.50
N CYS A 20 -0.59 11.54 1.61
CA CYS A 20 0.23 10.34 1.71
C CYS A 20 1.22 10.27 0.55
N PHE A 21 2.51 10.21 0.89
CA PHE A 21 3.58 9.98 -0.08
C PHE A 21 4.13 8.56 0.07
N THR A 22 4.13 7.82 -1.01
CA THR A 22 4.54 6.41 -1.03
C THR A 22 6.00 6.21 -1.41
N GLY A 23 6.86 7.18 -1.13
CA GLY A 23 8.31 7.15 -1.40
C GLY A 23 8.71 7.77 -2.75
N ASP A 24 10.01 7.75 -3.02
CA ASP A 24 10.65 8.40 -4.18
C ASP A 24 10.34 9.91 -4.25
N LEU A 25 10.50 10.60 -3.09
CA LEU A 25 10.26 12.03 -2.93
C LEU A 25 11.30 12.87 -3.68
N ILE A 26 12.53 12.34 -3.80
CA ILE A 26 13.67 12.97 -4.46
C ILE A 26 14.15 12.12 -5.63
N ASN A 27 15.04 12.69 -6.45
CA ASN A 27 15.58 11.96 -7.60
C ASN A 27 16.89 11.26 -7.23
N ALA A 28 16.82 9.93 -7.08
CA ALA A 28 17.95 9.00 -7.00
C ALA A 28 19.02 9.25 -5.93
N GLY A 29 18.87 8.55 -4.80
CA GLY A 29 19.98 8.19 -3.91
C GLY A 29 20.78 9.35 -3.30
N SER A 30 20.11 10.45 -3.01
CA SER A 30 20.77 11.66 -2.52
C SER A 30 20.92 11.65 -1.00
N ASN A 31 22.12 11.98 -0.54
CA ASN A 31 22.40 12.36 0.85
C ASN A 31 22.48 13.89 1.01
N ASN A 32 21.86 14.63 0.10
CA ASN A 32 21.93 16.07 0.02
C ASN A 32 20.66 16.71 0.60
N GLU A 33 20.80 17.49 1.66
CA GLU A 33 19.70 18.26 2.28
C GLU A 33 18.95 19.11 1.26
N THR A 34 19.67 19.71 0.34
CA THR A 34 19.11 20.59 -0.69
C THR A 34 18.01 19.92 -1.52
N ASP A 35 18.09 18.62 -1.80
CA ASP A 35 17.06 17.94 -2.62
C ASP A 35 15.74 17.80 -1.85
N PHE A 36 15.82 17.53 -0.55
CA PHE A 36 14.64 17.49 0.31
C PHE A 36 14.07 18.91 0.54
N ASP A 37 14.91 19.90 0.76
CA ASP A 37 14.48 21.30 0.90
C ASP A 37 13.73 21.74 -0.37
N LEU A 38 14.27 21.45 -1.55
CA LEU A 38 13.63 21.73 -2.84
C LEU A 38 12.28 21.00 -3.00
N PHE A 39 12.18 19.74 -2.54
CA PHE A 39 10.92 19.00 -2.57
C PHE A 39 9.88 19.67 -1.66
N PHE A 40 10.26 20.02 -0.42
CA PHE A 40 9.35 20.67 0.52
C PHE A 40 8.95 22.06 0.03
N GLU A 41 9.90 22.90 -0.37
CA GLU A 41 9.64 24.26 -0.82
C GLU A 41 8.81 24.34 -2.09
N ASN A 42 9.10 23.49 -3.10
CA ASN A 42 8.48 23.60 -4.40
C ASN A 42 7.25 22.70 -4.59
N PHE A 43 7.06 21.71 -3.72
CA PHE A 43 5.97 20.76 -3.86
C PHE A 43 5.08 20.66 -2.61
N VAL A 44 5.66 20.36 -1.45
CA VAL A 44 4.88 20.08 -0.24
C VAL A 44 4.21 21.34 0.30
N PHE A 45 4.95 22.43 0.52
CA PHE A 45 4.37 23.65 1.08
C PHE A 45 3.31 24.29 0.18
N PRO A 46 3.50 24.40 -1.15
CA PRO A 46 2.41 24.81 -2.04
C PRO A 46 1.18 23.90 -2.01
N LEU A 47 1.37 22.58 -1.83
CA LEU A 47 0.27 21.64 -1.71
C LEU A 47 -0.49 21.82 -0.40
N LEU A 48 0.20 22.03 0.73
CA LEU A 48 -0.39 22.32 2.02
C LEU A 48 -1.17 23.63 1.99
N GLU A 49 -0.59 24.70 1.44
CA GLU A 49 -1.26 25.98 1.28
C GLU A 49 -2.54 25.85 0.44
N ASN A 50 -2.47 25.11 -0.68
CA ASN A 50 -3.61 24.89 -1.56
C ASN A 50 -4.75 24.10 -0.92
N THR A 51 -4.43 23.15 -0.04
CA THR A 51 -5.41 22.27 0.62
C THR A 51 -5.85 22.77 1.99
N GLY A 52 -5.20 23.80 2.53
CA GLY A 52 -5.44 24.32 3.88
C GLY A 52 -4.95 23.38 4.99
N LEU A 53 -4.04 22.47 4.66
CA LEU A 53 -3.43 21.51 5.59
C LEU A 53 -2.09 22.04 6.15
N ASP A 54 -1.56 21.35 7.14
CA ASP A 54 -0.24 21.61 7.72
C ASP A 54 0.59 20.31 7.85
N LEU A 55 1.80 20.40 8.41
CA LEU A 55 2.74 19.27 8.52
C LEU A 55 2.21 18.09 9.37
N LYS A 56 1.20 18.31 10.19
CA LYS A 56 0.57 17.20 10.94
C LYS A 56 -0.33 16.31 10.09
N ASN A 57 -0.66 16.74 8.88
CA ASN A 57 -1.54 16.03 7.96
C ASN A 57 -0.76 15.25 6.86
N ILE A 58 0.58 15.19 6.98
CA ILE A 58 1.44 14.51 6.00
C ILE A 58 1.95 13.20 6.56
N PHE A 59 1.88 12.15 5.73
CA PHE A 59 2.43 10.83 6.01
C PHE A 59 3.29 10.40 4.82
N PHE A 60 4.50 9.92 5.08
CA PHE A 60 5.37 9.46 4.01
C PHE A 60 6.26 8.29 4.43
N VAL A 61 6.66 7.49 3.47
CA VAL A 61 7.60 6.38 3.63
C VAL A 61 8.80 6.60 2.70
N PRO A 62 9.96 6.02 2.99
CA PRO A 62 11.07 6.08 2.06
C PRO A 62 10.83 5.16 0.87
N GLY A 63 11.21 5.63 -0.32
CA GLY A 63 11.42 4.79 -1.48
C GLY A 63 12.89 4.44 -1.69
N ASN A 64 13.20 3.76 -2.77
CA ASN A 64 14.59 3.39 -3.08
C ASN A 64 15.46 4.59 -3.51
N HIS A 65 14.85 5.74 -3.80
CA HIS A 65 15.56 6.99 -4.08
C HIS A 65 16.00 7.74 -2.82
N GLU A 66 15.38 7.51 -1.68
CA GLU A 66 15.73 8.14 -0.40
C GLU A 66 16.89 7.48 0.34
N ILE A 67 17.43 6.38 -0.16
CA ILE A 67 18.60 5.74 0.45
C ILE A 67 19.91 6.44 0.09
N ASP A 68 20.81 6.57 1.05
CA ASP A 68 22.19 7.00 0.81
C ASP A 68 23.05 5.81 0.33
N THR A 69 23.19 5.70 -0.99
CA THR A 69 23.95 4.60 -1.59
C THR A 69 25.45 4.63 -1.23
N SER A 70 25.99 5.79 -0.81
CA SER A 70 27.39 5.92 -0.37
C SER A 70 27.66 5.21 0.97
N LYS A 71 26.60 4.90 1.73
CA LYS A 71 26.65 4.16 3.00
C LYS A 71 26.53 2.65 2.84
N ILE A 72 26.38 2.16 1.63
CA ILE A 72 26.28 0.73 1.37
C ILE A 72 27.66 0.11 1.34
N ASP A 73 27.97 -0.68 2.37
CA ASP A 73 29.16 -1.54 2.35
C ASP A 73 28.87 -2.78 1.49
N GLU A 74 29.68 -3.02 0.49
CA GLU A 74 29.49 -4.09 -0.50
C GLU A 74 29.55 -5.49 0.13
N TYR A 75 30.39 -5.68 1.15
CA TYR A 75 30.52 -6.97 1.84
C TYR A 75 29.34 -7.20 2.79
N ALA A 76 28.91 -6.17 3.51
CA ALA A 76 27.71 -6.24 4.34
C ALA A 76 26.47 -6.52 3.49
N GLU A 77 26.36 -5.88 2.32
CA GLU A 77 25.27 -6.10 1.37
C GLU A 77 25.26 -7.55 0.86
N ALA A 78 26.41 -8.09 0.47
CA ALA A 78 26.52 -9.48 0.05
C ALA A 78 26.13 -10.46 1.18
N GLY A 79 26.53 -10.13 2.42
CA GLY A 79 26.16 -10.90 3.62
C GLY A 79 24.65 -10.93 3.87
N ILE A 80 23.98 -9.78 3.73
CA ILE A 80 22.52 -9.69 3.88
C ILE A 80 21.81 -10.47 2.79
N CYS A 81 22.21 -10.28 1.53
CA CYS A 81 21.63 -11.01 0.38
C CYS A 81 21.71 -12.53 0.55
N SER A 82 22.77 -13.03 1.19
CA SER A 82 22.97 -14.47 1.39
C SER A 82 22.26 -15.02 2.63
N LYS A 83 21.97 -14.17 3.62
CA LYS A 83 21.44 -14.60 4.92
C LYS A 83 19.94 -14.36 5.07
N LEU A 84 19.40 -13.27 4.56
CA LEU A 84 17.98 -12.93 4.72
C LEU A 84 17.15 -13.54 3.58
N ILE A 85 17.02 -14.86 3.60
CA ILE A 85 16.36 -15.66 2.57
C ILE A 85 15.16 -16.47 3.08
N ASP A 86 15.02 -16.58 4.40
CA ASP A 86 13.94 -17.32 5.06
C ASP A 86 13.34 -16.53 6.22
N SER A 87 12.17 -16.94 6.66
CA SER A 87 11.38 -16.28 7.72
C SER A 87 12.16 -16.13 9.02
N GLU A 88 12.91 -17.16 9.43
CA GLU A 88 13.65 -17.18 10.71
C GLU A 88 14.80 -16.15 10.69
N SER A 89 15.56 -16.10 9.61
CA SER A 89 16.67 -15.14 9.45
C SER A 89 16.19 -13.71 9.34
N ILE A 90 15.05 -13.48 8.68
CA ILE A 90 14.41 -12.16 8.56
C ILE A 90 13.92 -11.71 9.93
N GLU A 91 13.16 -12.55 10.65
CA GLU A 91 12.69 -12.24 12.00
C GLU A 91 13.85 -11.96 12.97
N ALA A 92 14.89 -12.78 12.94
CA ALA A 92 16.09 -12.56 13.76
C ALA A 92 16.77 -11.21 13.48
N PHE A 93 16.79 -10.76 12.20
CA PHE A 93 17.30 -9.46 11.83
C PHE A 93 16.46 -8.31 12.40
N PHE A 94 15.12 -8.38 12.29
CA PHE A 94 14.22 -7.37 12.85
C PHE A 94 14.32 -7.27 14.38
N ASN A 95 14.53 -8.38 15.07
CA ASN A 95 14.74 -8.40 16.52
C ASN A 95 16.10 -7.84 16.96
N LYS A 96 17.10 -7.86 16.07
CA LYS A 96 18.44 -7.30 16.31
C LYS A 96 19.02 -6.72 15.02
N PRO A 97 18.54 -5.56 14.58
CA PRO A 97 18.98 -4.97 13.33
C PRO A 97 20.45 -4.52 13.38
N SER A 98 21.13 -4.61 12.24
CA SER A 98 22.50 -4.16 12.11
C SER A 98 22.55 -2.65 11.82
N PRO A 99 23.17 -1.82 12.68
CA PRO A 99 23.32 -0.38 12.43
C PRO A 99 24.01 -0.09 11.10
N ALA A 100 25.03 -0.89 10.73
CA ALA A 100 25.76 -0.72 9.47
C ALA A 100 24.85 -0.92 8.23
N VAL A 101 23.80 -1.74 8.35
CA VAL A 101 22.81 -1.94 7.28
C VAL A 101 21.85 -0.77 7.21
N LEU A 102 21.43 -0.25 8.37
CA LEU A 102 20.45 0.83 8.46
C LEU A 102 21.07 2.24 8.25
N ASP A 103 22.40 2.36 8.21
CA ASP A 103 23.06 3.65 8.00
C ASP A 103 22.61 4.33 6.71
N ARG A 104 22.25 3.55 5.68
CA ARG A 104 21.72 4.03 4.39
C ARG A 104 20.39 4.79 4.47
N ILE A 105 19.61 4.60 5.54
CA ILE A 105 18.31 5.29 5.74
C ILE A 105 18.38 6.39 6.81
N ASN A 106 19.50 6.55 7.51
CA ASN A 106 19.61 7.49 8.62
C ASN A 106 19.35 8.95 8.20
N TYR A 107 19.72 9.30 6.98
CA TYR A 107 19.48 10.62 6.46
C TYR A 107 17.98 10.90 6.31
N PHE A 108 17.26 10.00 5.65
CA PHE A 108 15.81 10.07 5.52
C PHE A 108 15.11 10.11 6.89
N GLN A 109 15.58 9.32 7.87
CA GLN A 109 15.01 9.33 9.22
C GLN A 109 15.07 10.71 9.87
N ARG A 110 16.18 11.45 9.69
CA ARG A 110 16.31 12.82 10.21
C ARG A 110 15.37 13.79 9.50
N ILE A 111 15.24 13.70 8.19
CA ILE A 111 14.31 14.51 7.41
C ILE A 111 12.87 14.25 7.88
N TYR A 112 12.53 12.97 8.06
CA TYR A 112 11.20 12.60 8.54
C TYR A 112 10.91 13.18 9.93
N ASP A 113 11.86 13.08 10.86
CA ASP A 113 11.71 13.64 12.19
C ASP A 113 11.57 15.19 12.17
N SER A 114 12.10 15.86 11.14
CA SER A 114 12.03 17.31 11.01
C SER A 114 10.75 17.83 10.38
N PHE A 115 10.11 17.06 9.49
CA PHE A 115 8.99 17.54 8.69
C PHE A 115 7.65 16.82 8.96
N CYS A 116 7.61 15.74 9.73
CA CYS A 116 6.37 15.08 10.09
C CYS A 116 5.97 15.45 11.52
N GLU A 117 4.92 16.25 11.66
CA GLU A 117 4.38 16.71 12.94
C GLU A 117 3.11 15.95 13.38
N ALA A 118 2.74 14.91 12.65
CA ALA A 118 1.57 14.07 12.96
C ALA A 118 1.69 13.44 14.36
N PRO A 119 0.57 13.19 15.06
CA PRO A 119 0.57 12.57 16.39
C PRO A 119 1.14 11.14 16.35
N LEU A 120 2.43 11.04 16.68
CA LEU A 120 3.17 9.78 16.69
C LEU A 120 2.76 8.93 17.90
N ILE A 121 2.37 7.67 17.69
CA ILE A 121 2.00 6.73 18.74
C ILE A 121 2.97 5.54 18.86
N TYR A 122 3.71 5.23 17.78
CA TYR A 122 4.71 4.18 17.77
C TYR A 122 5.85 4.53 16.80
N LYS A 123 7.08 4.17 17.16
CA LYS A 123 8.27 4.32 16.31
C LYS A 123 9.30 3.25 16.67
N ASP A 124 9.82 2.59 15.65
CA ASP A 124 11.06 1.80 15.72
C ASP A 124 11.99 2.16 14.54
N GLU A 125 12.98 1.32 14.26
CA GLU A 125 13.95 1.53 13.18
C GLU A 125 13.31 1.43 11.78
N PHE A 126 12.18 0.76 11.66
CA PHE A 126 11.57 0.43 10.38
C PHE A 126 10.22 1.09 10.16
N CYS A 127 9.45 1.34 11.21
CA CYS A 127 8.12 1.86 11.02
C CYS A 127 7.78 3.01 11.98
N ARG A 128 6.78 3.82 11.57
CA ARG A 128 6.14 4.83 12.39
C ARG A 128 4.63 4.71 12.27
N CYS A 129 3.94 4.81 13.40
CA CYS A 129 2.49 4.80 13.41
C CYS A 129 1.94 6.09 14.03
N TYR A 130 0.89 6.58 13.43
CA TYR A 130 0.22 7.83 13.80
C TYR A 130 -1.26 7.58 14.01
N ARG A 131 -1.87 8.36 14.89
CA ARG A 131 -3.30 8.34 15.15
C ARG A 131 -3.90 9.72 14.88
N VAL A 132 -4.88 9.80 14.01
CA VAL A 132 -5.50 11.06 13.58
C VAL A 132 -7.02 10.90 13.57
N ASP A 133 -7.72 11.84 14.19
CA ASP A 133 -9.17 11.96 14.10
C ASP A 133 -9.52 12.81 12.87
N ILE A 134 -10.32 12.27 11.98
CA ILE A 134 -10.84 12.94 10.79
C ILE A 134 -12.36 12.79 10.79
N ASN A 135 -13.08 13.86 11.05
CA ASN A 135 -14.53 13.88 11.06
C ASN A 135 -15.18 12.82 11.99
N ASN A 136 -14.62 12.64 13.18
CA ASN A 136 -15.01 11.65 14.20
C ASN A 136 -14.75 10.17 13.79
N VAL A 137 -13.97 9.92 12.76
CA VAL A 137 -13.42 8.60 12.43
C VAL A 137 -11.93 8.62 12.79
N VAL A 138 -11.49 7.66 13.56
CA VAL A 138 -10.10 7.55 13.99
C VAL A 138 -9.30 6.74 12.98
N PHE A 139 -8.35 7.39 12.34
CA PHE A 139 -7.43 6.76 11.39
C PHE A 139 -6.11 6.40 12.08
N GLY A 140 -5.62 5.20 11.85
CA GLY A 140 -4.26 4.79 12.16
C GLY A 140 -3.43 4.70 10.89
N PHE A 141 -2.39 5.53 10.78
CA PHE A 141 -1.46 5.49 9.65
C PHE A 141 -0.21 4.73 10.05
N ALA A 142 0.06 3.61 9.39
CA ALA A 142 1.28 2.82 9.53
C ALA A 142 2.20 3.09 8.34
N CYS A 143 3.33 3.74 8.58
CA CYS A 143 4.34 4.06 7.59
C CYS A 143 5.46 3.00 7.66
N LEU A 144 5.37 1.98 6.80
CA LEU A 144 6.28 0.84 6.75
C LEU A 144 7.46 1.11 5.82
N ASN A 145 8.66 0.79 6.27
CA ASN A 145 9.87 0.95 5.47
C ASN A 145 10.24 -0.36 4.77
N SER A 146 10.12 -0.40 3.45
CA SER A 146 10.66 -1.47 2.60
C SER A 146 11.97 -1.06 1.91
N ALA A 147 12.32 0.23 1.93
CA ALA A 147 13.49 0.78 1.26
C ALA A 147 14.81 0.53 2.03
N TRP A 148 14.76 0.17 3.32
CA TRP A 148 15.95 -0.16 4.11
C TRP A 148 16.80 -1.26 3.46
N ARG A 149 16.17 -2.11 2.65
CA ARG A 149 16.82 -3.21 1.95
C ARG A 149 17.30 -2.83 0.55
N SER A 150 16.89 -1.69 0.02
CA SER A 150 17.27 -1.25 -1.31
C SER A 150 18.77 -0.90 -1.40
N SER A 151 19.36 -1.12 -2.56
CA SER A 151 20.76 -0.84 -2.85
C SER A 151 20.95 0.11 -4.04
N GLY A 152 19.87 0.68 -4.56
CA GLY A 152 19.90 1.61 -5.70
C GLY A 152 20.12 0.93 -7.06
N LYS A 153 19.93 -0.39 -7.13
CA LYS A 153 20.17 -1.18 -8.37
C LYS A 153 18.92 -1.34 -9.25
N GLY A 154 17.81 -0.67 -8.88
CA GLY A 154 16.57 -0.64 -9.66
C GLY A 154 15.95 -2.02 -9.87
N ALA A 155 15.53 -2.34 -11.09
CA ALA A 155 14.77 -3.55 -11.40
C ALA A 155 15.43 -4.88 -10.98
N ILE A 156 16.77 -4.91 -10.77
CA ILE A 156 17.49 -6.10 -10.29
C ILE A 156 17.13 -6.43 -8.84
N GLU A 157 16.51 -5.51 -8.12
CA GLU A 157 16.08 -5.67 -6.73
C GLU A 157 14.74 -6.39 -6.58
N ARG A 158 14.01 -6.62 -7.67
CA ARG A 158 12.75 -7.35 -7.63
C ARG A 158 12.97 -8.76 -7.08
N GLY A 159 12.14 -9.16 -6.12
CA GLY A 159 12.27 -10.41 -5.37
C GLY A 159 13.38 -10.39 -4.31
N LYS A 160 13.88 -9.20 -3.91
CA LYS A 160 14.95 -9.05 -2.91
C LYS A 160 14.63 -8.05 -1.81
N MET A 161 13.51 -7.33 -1.93
CA MET A 161 13.07 -6.41 -0.88
C MET A 161 12.50 -7.18 0.31
N ILE A 162 12.48 -6.53 1.44
CA ILE A 162 11.97 -7.10 2.70
C ILE A 162 11.18 -6.01 3.42
N ILE A 163 9.94 -6.31 3.76
CA ILE A 163 9.12 -5.52 4.69
C ILE A 163 9.31 -6.09 6.10
N GLY A 164 9.21 -7.40 6.25
CA GLY A 164 9.25 -8.13 7.51
C GLY A 164 7.88 -8.22 8.20
N ALA A 165 7.41 -9.43 8.42
CA ALA A 165 6.15 -9.66 9.14
C ALA A 165 6.15 -9.07 10.56
N VAL A 166 7.32 -8.98 11.20
CA VAL A 166 7.49 -8.32 12.52
C VAL A 166 7.10 -6.85 12.46
N GLN A 167 7.57 -6.12 11.43
CA GLN A 167 7.22 -4.72 11.23
C GLN A 167 5.71 -4.53 11.03
N VAL A 168 5.09 -5.36 10.20
CA VAL A 168 3.65 -5.35 9.94
C VAL A 168 2.85 -5.60 11.22
N LYS A 169 3.25 -6.60 12.02
CA LYS A 169 2.61 -6.94 13.28
C LYS A 169 2.71 -5.81 14.29
N ASN A 170 3.91 -5.26 14.50
CA ASN A 170 4.12 -4.16 15.44
C ASN A 170 3.26 -2.95 15.07
N ALA A 171 3.14 -2.64 13.77
CA ALA A 171 2.31 -1.57 13.29
C ALA A 171 0.82 -1.82 13.54
N LEU A 172 0.32 -3.03 13.25
CA LEU A 172 -1.07 -3.41 13.51
C LEU A 172 -1.42 -3.39 14.99
N ASP A 173 -0.51 -3.85 15.86
CA ASP A 173 -0.67 -3.82 17.30
C ASP A 173 -0.75 -2.36 17.81
N ALA A 174 0.11 -1.49 17.28
CA ALA A 174 0.14 -0.07 17.66
C ALA A 174 -1.13 0.72 17.29
N ILE A 175 -1.81 0.32 16.21
CA ILE A 175 -3.06 0.96 15.74
C ILE A 175 -4.27 0.03 15.88
N SER A 176 -4.26 -0.87 16.87
CA SER A 176 -5.32 -1.87 17.03
C SER A 176 -6.69 -1.28 17.38
N ASP A 177 -6.71 -0.09 17.99
CA ASP A 177 -7.89 0.59 18.53
C ASP A 177 -8.42 1.75 17.66
N VAL A 178 -8.13 1.74 16.35
CA VAL A 178 -8.62 2.74 15.39
C VAL A 178 -9.74 2.18 14.51
N ASP A 179 -10.53 3.07 13.92
CA ASP A 179 -11.65 2.72 13.06
C ASP A 179 -11.18 2.30 11.65
N VAL A 180 -10.17 3.00 11.11
CA VAL A 180 -9.61 2.75 9.77
C VAL A 180 -8.09 2.64 9.85
N LYS A 181 -7.55 1.51 9.40
CA LYS A 181 -6.12 1.22 9.36
C LYS A 181 -5.55 1.45 7.98
N VAL A 182 -4.64 2.40 7.86
CA VAL A 182 -3.98 2.78 6.61
C VAL A 182 -2.50 2.36 6.66
N CYS A 183 -2.07 1.60 5.67
CA CYS A 183 -0.67 1.22 5.48
C CYS A 183 -0.07 2.01 4.32
N LEU A 184 1.06 2.65 4.54
CA LEU A 184 1.92 3.19 3.50
C LEU A 184 3.17 2.31 3.40
N VAL A 185 3.51 1.89 2.20
CA VAL A 185 4.73 1.12 1.91
C VAL A 185 5.19 1.41 0.49
N HIS A 186 6.49 1.52 0.23
CA HIS A 186 6.95 1.86 -1.11
C HIS A 186 6.87 0.70 -2.10
N HIS A 187 7.50 -0.43 -1.77
CA HIS A 187 7.56 -1.56 -2.69
C HIS A 187 6.30 -2.43 -2.61
N PRO A 188 5.70 -2.80 -3.76
CA PRO A 188 4.64 -3.79 -3.81
C PRO A 188 5.12 -5.17 -3.34
N LEU A 189 4.20 -6.03 -2.93
CA LEU A 189 4.52 -7.34 -2.33
C LEU A 189 5.30 -8.27 -3.27
N ASP A 190 5.08 -8.19 -4.57
CA ASP A 190 5.80 -8.98 -5.59
C ASP A 190 7.28 -8.55 -5.79
N TRP A 191 7.74 -7.53 -5.07
CA TRP A 191 9.15 -7.13 -4.98
C TRP A 191 9.88 -7.78 -3.81
N LEU A 192 9.16 -8.42 -2.90
CA LEU A 192 9.73 -9.03 -1.70
C LEU A 192 10.41 -10.36 -2.01
N VAL A 193 11.33 -10.76 -1.12
CA VAL A 193 11.82 -12.14 -1.04
C VAL A 193 10.61 -13.06 -0.83
N GLU A 194 10.57 -14.21 -1.48
CA GLU A 194 9.42 -15.13 -1.48
C GLU A 194 8.95 -15.50 -0.08
N SER A 195 9.88 -15.79 0.84
CA SER A 195 9.56 -16.11 2.24
C SER A 195 8.96 -14.91 2.98
N ASP A 196 9.47 -13.70 2.75
CA ASP A 196 8.95 -12.48 3.35
C ASP A 196 7.58 -12.12 2.77
N GLN A 197 7.41 -12.24 1.45
CA GLN A 197 6.11 -12.05 0.80
C GLN A 197 5.04 -12.93 1.45
N PHE A 198 5.33 -14.23 1.58
CA PHE A 198 4.41 -15.19 2.17
C PHE A 198 4.01 -14.83 3.62
N ASP A 199 4.98 -14.42 4.46
CA ASP A 199 4.70 -14.08 5.85
C ASP A 199 4.03 -12.72 6.01
N VAL A 200 4.40 -11.74 5.19
CA VAL A 200 3.79 -10.41 5.16
C VAL A 200 2.34 -10.48 4.69
N GLU A 201 2.04 -11.28 3.66
CA GLU A 201 0.67 -11.45 3.14
C GLU A 201 -0.30 -11.99 4.20
N LYS A 202 0.16 -12.79 5.15
CA LYS A 202 -0.67 -13.30 6.26
C LYS A 202 -1.18 -12.20 7.21
N ALA A 203 -0.52 -11.05 7.25
CA ALA A 203 -0.83 -9.99 8.19
C ALA A 203 -1.26 -8.68 7.52
N ILE A 204 -0.69 -8.32 6.38
CA ILE A 204 -0.87 -7.00 5.78
C ILE A 204 -2.32 -6.71 5.35
N TYR A 205 -3.09 -7.73 5.01
CA TYR A 205 -4.50 -7.58 4.66
C TYR A 205 -5.43 -7.34 5.86
N ASN A 206 -4.87 -7.11 7.06
CA ASN A 206 -5.58 -6.54 8.20
C ASN A 206 -5.56 -5.00 8.21
N PHE A 207 -4.83 -4.35 7.30
CA PHE A 207 -5.03 -2.94 7.01
C PHE A 207 -6.22 -2.77 6.06
N ASP A 208 -7.04 -1.75 6.28
CA ASP A 208 -8.20 -1.45 5.43
C ASP A 208 -7.77 -0.84 4.08
N LEU A 209 -6.76 0.04 4.13
CA LEU A 209 -6.17 0.69 2.96
C LEU A 209 -4.66 0.42 2.91
N ILE A 210 -4.14 0.09 1.73
CA ILE A 210 -2.70 -0.08 1.49
C ILE A 210 -2.31 0.78 0.30
N PHE A 211 -1.43 1.75 0.54
CA PHE A 211 -0.88 2.63 -0.49
C PHE A 211 0.57 2.25 -0.78
N ASN A 212 0.86 2.00 -2.04
CA ASN A 212 2.21 1.73 -2.51
C ASN A 212 2.58 2.53 -3.75
N GLY A 213 3.86 2.49 -4.13
CA GLY A 213 4.42 3.19 -5.28
C GLY A 213 5.33 2.31 -6.11
N HIS A 214 6.51 2.84 -6.48
CA HIS A 214 7.62 2.16 -7.13
C HIS A 214 7.41 1.70 -8.58
N ILE A 215 6.35 0.97 -8.90
CA ILE A 215 6.16 0.35 -10.22
C ILE A 215 5.65 1.29 -11.31
N HIS A 216 5.35 2.54 -10.98
CA HIS A 216 4.89 3.58 -11.90
C HIS A 216 3.73 3.17 -12.81
N THR A 217 2.95 2.20 -12.37
CA THR A 217 1.70 1.78 -13.00
C THR A 217 0.55 2.10 -12.06
N LEU A 218 -0.54 2.57 -12.62
CA LEU A 218 -1.75 2.77 -11.86
C LEU A 218 -2.42 1.41 -11.65
N ASP A 219 -2.74 1.11 -10.39
CA ASP A 219 -3.57 -0.04 -10.04
C ASP A 219 -4.40 0.30 -8.80
N SER A 220 -5.66 -0.07 -8.81
CA SER A 220 -6.53 0.01 -7.64
C SER A 220 -7.39 -1.23 -7.61
N LYS A 221 -7.29 -1.97 -6.51
CA LYS A 221 -7.99 -3.25 -6.35
C LYS A 221 -8.42 -3.47 -4.91
N GLN A 222 -9.50 -4.19 -4.73
CA GLN A 222 -9.91 -4.71 -3.45
C GLN A 222 -9.47 -6.18 -3.35
N ILE A 223 -8.81 -6.52 -2.26
CA ILE A 223 -8.42 -7.88 -1.92
C ILE A 223 -9.26 -8.34 -0.75
N ILE A 224 -9.90 -9.49 -0.91
CA ILE A 224 -10.60 -10.19 0.15
C ILE A 224 -9.80 -11.46 0.44
N ALA A 225 -9.18 -11.52 1.60
CA ALA A 225 -8.38 -12.64 2.06
C ALA A 225 -8.99 -13.23 3.33
N TYR A 226 -8.59 -14.45 3.68
CA TYR A 226 -9.01 -15.08 4.94
C TYR A 226 -8.67 -14.23 6.17
N GLN A 227 -7.52 -13.53 6.13
CA GLN A 227 -7.04 -12.69 7.21
C GLN A 227 -7.76 -11.33 7.30
N GLY A 228 -8.32 -10.85 6.20
CA GLY A 228 -8.93 -9.53 6.16
C GLY A 228 -9.34 -9.10 4.77
N GLN A 229 -9.78 -7.86 4.69
CA GLN A 229 -10.15 -7.19 3.45
C GLN A 229 -9.36 -5.89 3.34
N SER A 230 -8.70 -5.67 2.22
CA SER A 230 -7.91 -4.47 1.98
C SER A 230 -8.22 -3.86 0.63
N VAL A 231 -8.18 -2.56 0.56
CA VAL A 231 -8.16 -1.81 -0.70
C VAL A 231 -6.72 -1.36 -0.96
N ILE A 232 -6.15 -1.80 -2.07
CA ILE A 232 -4.80 -1.43 -2.47
C ILE A 232 -4.89 -0.36 -3.55
N SER A 233 -4.15 0.72 -3.40
CA SER A 233 -3.95 1.73 -4.44
C SER A 233 -2.47 1.95 -4.68
N THR A 234 -2.06 1.72 -5.93
CA THR A 234 -0.69 1.97 -6.38
C THR A 234 -0.63 3.33 -7.05
N CYS A 235 0.25 4.20 -6.54
CA CYS A 235 0.40 5.55 -7.05
C CYS A 235 1.32 5.61 -8.27
N GLY A 236 1.05 6.59 -9.14
CA GLY A 236 1.89 6.91 -10.29
C GLY A 236 3.13 7.72 -9.94
N LYS A 237 3.84 8.16 -10.97
CA LYS A 237 5.03 9.01 -10.88
C LYS A 237 4.68 10.46 -11.19
N PHE A 238 5.37 11.42 -10.57
CA PHE A 238 5.15 12.85 -10.83
C PHE A 238 6.10 13.48 -11.86
N PHE A 239 6.97 12.72 -12.52
CA PHE A 239 7.91 13.27 -13.49
C PHE A 239 7.53 12.92 -14.94
N PRO A 240 7.63 13.87 -15.88
CA PRO A 240 7.19 13.71 -17.25
C PRO A 240 8.16 12.83 -18.04
N THR A 241 8.01 11.53 -17.93
CA THR A 241 8.55 10.60 -18.92
C THR A 241 7.38 10.01 -19.70
N LYS A 242 7.46 9.97 -21.03
CA LYS A 242 6.36 9.55 -21.90
C LYS A 242 5.91 8.09 -21.70
N ASP A 243 6.72 7.30 -20.99
CA ASP A 243 6.58 5.85 -20.89
C ASP A 243 5.96 5.37 -19.57
N PHE A 244 5.66 6.29 -18.62
CA PHE A 244 5.13 5.93 -17.32
C PHE A 244 3.87 6.73 -16.96
N TYR A 245 3.03 6.12 -16.13
CA TYR A 245 1.87 6.80 -15.59
C TYR A 245 2.31 7.96 -14.68
N ASN A 246 1.97 9.16 -15.11
CA ASN A 246 2.18 10.38 -14.36
C ASN A 246 0.85 10.81 -13.74
N GLY A 247 0.69 10.63 -12.44
CA GLY A 247 -0.59 10.89 -11.82
C GLY A 247 -0.61 10.66 -10.30
N TYR A 248 -1.77 10.93 -9.72
CA TYR A 248 -2.07 10.76 -8.31
C TYR A 248 -3.48 10.23 -8.12
N SER A 249 -3.81 9.81 -6.92
CA SER A 249 -5.17 9.42 -6.54
C SER A 249 -5.67 10.23 -5.34
N ILE A 250 -6.98 10.43 -5.29
CA ILE A 250 -7.68 10.94 -4.11
C ILE A 250 -8.57 9.83 -3.59
N VAL A 251 -8.42 9.49 -2.32
CA VAL A 251 -9.29 8.51 -1.63
C VAL A 251 -10.27 9.27 -0.77
N SER A 252 -11.56 9.09 -1.04
CA SER A 252 -12.64 9.61 -0.24
C SER A 252 -13.36 8.47 0.47
N ILE A 253 -13.68 8.65 1.74
CA ILE A 253 -14.41 7.67 2.56
C ILE A 253 -15.55 8.41 3.25
N ASP A 254 -16.76 7.87 3.11
CA ASP A 254 -17.91 8.33 3.89
C ASP A 254 -17.76 7.85 5.35
N PRO A 255 -17.77 8.74 6.33
CA PRO A 255 -17.51 8.38 7.72
C PRO A 255 -18.64 7.57 8.37
N GLU A 256 -19.85 7.59 7.81
CA GLU A 256 -21.01 6.88 8.38
C GLU A 256 -21.16 5.47 7.78
N THR A 257 -20.94 5.34 6.46
CA THR A 257 -21.16 4.08 5.74
C THR A 257 -19.88 3.30 5.48
N LEU A 258 -18.71 3.95 5.61
CA LEU A 258 -17.39 3.43 5.20
C LEU A 258 -17.32 3.05 3.71
N GLU A 259 -18.27 3.53 2.92
CA GLU A 259 -18.18 3.49 1.47
C GLU A 259 -17.09 4.47 1.00
N GLY A 260 -16.32 4.05 0.02
CA GLY A 260 -15.20 4.86 -0.45
C GLY A 260 -15.05 4.88 -1.96
N LYS A 261 -14.30 5.88 -2.42
CA LYS A 261 -13.96 6.06 -3.84
C LYS A 261 -12.50 6.43 -3.97
N ILE A 262 -11.82 5.85 -4.95
CA ILE A 262 -10.49 6.26 -5.38
C ILE A 262 -10.62 6.96 -6.73
N TYR A 263 -10.40 8.25 -6.74
CA TYR A 263 -10.37 9.05 -7.96
C TYR A 263 -8.96 9.00 -8.56
N LEU A 264 -8.83 8.44 -9.74
CA LEU A 264 -7.56 8.25 -10.43
C LEU A 264 -7.31 9.45 -11.36
N ARG A 265 -6.22 10.17 -11.11
CA ARG A 265 -5.85 11.39 -11.83
C ARG A 265 -4.59 11.20 -12.63
N GLN A 266 -4.61 11.54 -13.91
CA GLN A 266 -3.50 11.40 -14.84
C GLN A 266 -3.14 12.73 -15.48
N TYR A 267 -1.85 12.98 -15.66
CA TYR A 267 -1.35 14.09 -16.46
C TYR A 267 -1.35 13.73 -17.94
N TYR A 268 -1.96 14.58 -18.74
CA TYR A 268 -2.03 14.47 -20.21
C TYR A 268 -1.08 15.48 -20.84
N SER A 269 -0.01 15.01 -21.48
CA SER A 269 1.03 15.81 -22.14
C SER A 269 0.71 16.10 -23.63
N GLY A 270 -0.53 16.36 -23.97
CA GLY A 270 -0.94 16.64 -25.35
C GLY A 270 -1.21 18.12 -25.57
N SER A 271 -2.21 18.42 -26.39
CA SER A 271 -2.74 19.80 -26.64
C SER A 271 -3.34 20.44 -25.37
N ARG A 272 -3.55 19.66 -24.32
CA ARG A 272 -3.97 20.09 -22.98
C ARG A 272 -2.95 19.57 -21.97
N GLU A 273 -2.02 20.39 -21.56
CA GLU A 273 -1.09 20.08 -20.48
C GLU A 273 -1.82 20.21 -19.13
N CYS A 274 -2.57 19.18 -18.73
CA CYS A 274 -3.38 19.20 -17.51
C CYS A 274 -3.52 17.81 -16.90
N PHE A 275 -3.83 17.79 -15.61
CA PHE A 275 -4.36 16.59 -14.95
C PHE A 275 -5.86 16.47 -15.23
N ASP A 276 -6.32 15.24 -15.47
CA ASP A 276 -7.72 14.90 -15.60
C ASP A 276 -7.97 13.44 -15.18
N LYS A 277 -9.23 12.97 -15.24
CA LYS A 277 -9.63 11.59 -14.92
C LYS A 277 -8.81 10.59 -15.75
N ASN A 278 -8.31 9.55 -15.11
CA ASN A 278 -7.76 8.41 -15.83
C ASN A 278 -8.91 7.47 -16.25
N LEU A 279 -9.16 7.41 -17.54
CA LEU A 279 -10.23 6.58 -18.12
C LEU A 279 -9.70 5.25 -18.69
N GLN A 280 -8.43 4.89 -18.42
CA GLN A 280 -7.84 3.65 -18.94
C GLN A 280 -8.24 2.43 -18.14
N LEU A 281 -8.39 2.56 -16.81
CA LEU A 281 -8.77 1.48 -15.93
C LEU A 281 -10.28 1.43 -15.65
N TYR A 282 -10.91 2.59 -15.48
CA TYR A 282 -12.32 2.73 -15.16
C TYR A 282 -12.94 3.81 -16.03
N ASP A 283 -14.14 3.55 -16.57
CA ASP A 283 -14.83 4.42 -17.54
C ASP A 283 -15.12 5.82 -16.99
N ASP A 284 -15.25 5.95 -15.67
CA ASP A 284 -15.50 7.19 -14.95
C ASP A 284 -14.26 7.76 -14.24
N GLY A 285 -13.10 7.03 -14.31
CA GLY A 285 -11.87 7.37 -13.62
C GLY A 285 -11.94 7.18 -12.11
N CYS A 286 -12.86 6.33 -11.63
CA CYS A 286 -13.11 6.11 -10.23
C CYS A 286 -13.21 4.61 -9.89
N PHE A 287 -12.64 4.21 -8.76
CA PHE A 287 -12.79 2.87 -8.18
C PHE A 287 -13.62 3.00 -6.90
N GLU A 288 -14.75 2.30 -6.83
CA GLU A 288 -15.62 2.30 -5.66
C GLU A 288 -15.37 1.08 -4.78
N PHE A 289 -15.42 1.24 -3.47
CA PHE A 289 -15.19 0.18 -2.48
C PHE A 289 -16.00 0.42 -1.20
N VAL A 290 -16.04 -0.60 -0.33
CA VAL A 290 -16.61 -0.50 1.01
C VAL A 290 -15.61 -1.08 2.01
N LEU A 291 -15.24 -0.32 3.05
CA LEU A 291 -14.37 -0.79 4.13
C LEU A 291 -15.17 -1.56 5.19
N GLY A 292 -14.50 -2.52 5.84
CA GLY A 292 -15.08 -3.23 7.00
C GLY A 292 -16.24 -4.16 6.67
N ASN A 293 -16.78 -4.13 5.45
CA ASN A 293 -17.84 -5.01 5.04
C ASN A 293 -17.28 -6.37 4.65
N ARG A 294 -16.94 -7.18 5.65
CA ARG A 294 -16.74 -8.61 5.42
C ARG A 294 -18.12 -9.15 5.07
N ASP A 295 -18.36 -9.43 3.79
CA ASP A 295 -19.58 -10.11 3.38
C ASP A 295 -19.73 -11.37 4.25
N PRO A 296 -20.78 -11.46 5.08
CA PRO A 296 -20.97 -12.60 5.97
C PRO A 296 -21.00 -13.94 5.23
N LEU A 297 -21.41 -13.92 3.95
CA LEU A 297 -21.43 -15.08 3.08
C LEU A 297 -20.02 -15.50 2.67
N LEU A 298 -19.13 -14.54 2.37
CA LEU A 298 -17.73 -14.83 2.08
C LEU A 298 -16.99 -15.37 3.31
N ILE A 299 -17.18 -14.76 4.50
CA ILE A 299 -16.61 -15.27 5.76
C ILE A 299 -17.03 -16.73 5.97
N LYS A 300 -18.33 -17.00 5.88
CA LYS A 300 -18.88 -18.35 6.08
C LYS A 300 -18.36 -19.33 5.02
N ALA A 301 -18.21 -18.89 3.77
CA ALA A 301 -17.63 -19.72 2.71
C ALA A 301 -16.15 -20.04 3.00
N PHE A 302 -15.35 -19.07 3.47
CA PHE A 302 -13.96 -19.31 3.87
C PHE A 302 -13.84 -20.25 5.08
N GLU A 303 -14.69 -20.09 6.10
CA GLU A 303 -14.73 -20.98 7.26
C GLU A 303 -14.97 -22.43 6.84
N ILE A 304 -15.97 -22.65 5.97
CA ILE A 304 -16.29 -23.99 5.48
C ILE A 304 -15.17 -24.57 4.61
N LEU A 305 -14.57 -23.77 3.73
CA LEU A 305 -13.46 -24.24 2.90
C LEU A 305 -12.22 -24.57 3.73
N HIS A 306 -11.96 -23.82 4.79
CA HIS A 306 -10.88 -24.09 5.74
C HIS A 306 -11.08 -25.45 6.44
N ASP A 307 -12.31 -25.76 6.86
CA ASP A 307 -12.64 -27.03 7.53
C ASP A 307 -12.53 -28.23 6.58
N ILE A 308 -12.83 -28.03 5.27
CA ILE A 308 -12.74 -29.10 4.26
C ILE A 308 -11.30 -29.37 3.85
N GLN A 309 -10.52 -28.33 3.59
CA GLN A 309 -9.13 -28.46 3.14
C GLN A 309 -8.31 -27.19 3.41
N PRO A 310 -7.55 -27.13 4.52
CA PRO A 310 -6.81 -25.91 4.93
C PRO A 310 -5.89 -25.32 3.84
N GLY A 311 -5.16 -26.15 3.09
CA GLY A 311 -4.32 -25.69 1.98
C GLY A 311 -5.07 -25.17 0.75
N PHE A 312 -6.38 -25.37 0.69
CA PHE A 312 -7.21 -24.91 -0.41
C PHE A 312 -7.66 -23.45 -0.24
N VAL A 313 -7.74 -22.97 0.99
CA VAL A 313 -8.11 -21.57 1.30
C VAL A 313 -7.13 -20.61 0.67
N GLU A 314 -5.82 -20.90 0.72
CA GLU A 314 -4.77 -20.07 0.11
C GLU A 314 -4.92 -20.02 -1.42
N TYR A 315 -5.19 -21.15 -2.05
CA TYR A 315 -5.43 -21.21 -3.50
C TYR A 315 -6.71 -20.49 -3.90
N ALA A 316 -7.80 -20.70 -3.17
CA ALA A 316 -9.08 -20.06 -3.42
C ALA A 316 -8.99 -18.53 -3.23
N THR A 317 -8.26 -18.07 -2.22
CA THR A 317 -8.00 -16.65 -1.99
C THR A 317 -7.27 -16.02 -3.17
N GLY A 318 -6.19 -16.62 -3.65
CA GLY A 318 -5.46 -16.16 -4.83
C GLY A 318 -6.34 -16.12 -6.08
N PHE A 319 -7.21 -17.08 -6.25
CA PHE A 319 -8.16 -17.15 -7.38
C PHE A 319 -9.24 -16.06 -7.29
N PHE A 320 -9.79 -15.81 -6.11
CA PHE A 320 -10.74 -14.71 -5.88
C PHE A 320 -10.13 -13.36 -6.19
N ILE A 321 -8.92 -13.10 -5.68
CA ILE A 321 -8.19 -11.86 -5.93
C ILE A 321 -8.05 -11.61 -7.44
N SER A 322 -7.67 -12.62 -8.22
CA SER A 322 -7.44 -12.48 -9.65
C SER A 322 -8.72 -12.31 -10.49
N ASN A 323 -9.86 -12.84 -10.03
CA ASN A 323 -11.10 -12.84 -10.82
C ASN A 323 -12.11 -11.76 -10.38
N ILE A 324 -12.20 -11.43 -9.10
CA ILE A 324 -13.13 -10.39 -8.63
C ILE A 324 -12.59 -8.99 -8.94
N ALA A 325 -11.28 -8.78 -8.81
CA ALA A 325 -10.65 -7.48 -9.10
C ALA A 325 -10.80 -7.02 -10.57
N GLY A 326 -11.08 -7.94 -11.51
CA GLY A 326 -11.22 -7.64 -12.94
C GLY A 326 -12.67 -7.55 -13.45
N HIS A 327 -13.69 -7.87 -12.66
CA HIS A 327 -15.05 -8.02 -13.18
C HIS A 327 -16.12 -7.22 -12.43
N LYS A 328 -16.54 -6.09 -13.01
CA LYS A 328 -17.72 -5.30 -12.59
C LYS A 328 -19.07 -6.07 -12.57
N HIS A 329 -19.10 -7.37 -12.90
CA HIS A 329 -20.34 -8.12 -13.16
C HIS A 329 -20.44 -9.46 -12.45
N VAL A 330 -19.64 -9.71 -11.42
CA VAL A 330 -19.86 -10.89 -10.57
C VAL A 330 -21.12 -10.63 -9.75
N LYS A 331 -22.23 -11.18 -10.24
CA LYS A 331 -23.55 -10.98 -9.62
C LYS A 331 -23.84 -11.95 -8.48
N SER A 332 -23.03 -12.99 -8.32
CA SER A 332 -23.20 -13.98 -7.26
C SER A 332 -21.91 -14.71 -6.93
N PHE A 333 -21.83 -15.29 -5.75
CA PHE A 333 -20.78 -16.23 -5.35
C PHE A 333 -20.63 -17.40 -6.35
N GLU A 334 -21.75 -17.86 -6.94
CA GLU A 334 -21.75 -18.90 -7.94
C GLU A 334 -20.95 -18.51 -9.18
N ASP A 335 -21.13 -17.30 -9.71
CA ASP A 335 -20.44 -16.83 -10.92
C ASP A 335 -18.93 -16.63 -10.68
N ALA A 336 -18.55 -16.17 -9.48
CA ALA A 336 -17.16 -15.89 -9.15
C ALA A 336 -16.35 -17.13 -8.76
N PHE A 337 -16.98 -18.06 -8.06
CA PHE A 337 -16.29 -19.15 -7.37
C PHE A 337 -16.69 -20.54 -7.87
N VAL A 338 -17.98 -20.83 -7.93
CA VAL A 338 -18.47 -22.19 -8.13
C VAL A 338 -18.11 -22.70 -9.53
N ILE A 339 -18.34 -21.91 -10.57
CA ILE A 339 -18.15 -22.34 -11.94
C ILE A 339 -16.68 -22.60 -12.30
N PRO A 340 -15.71 -21.69 -12.00
CA PRO A 340 -14.32 -21.91 -12.36
C PRO A 340 -13.59 -22.94 -11.50
N VAL A 341 -13.99 -23.11 -10.25
CA VAL A 341 -13.26 -23.92 -9.26
C VAL A 341 -13.84 -25.33 -9.14
N LEU A 342 -15.14 -25.52 -9.32
CA LEU A 342 -15.81 -26.84 -9.19
C LEU A 342 -15.28 -27.92 -10.14
N GLY A 343 -14.69 -27.55 -11.27
CA GLY A 343 -14.10 -28.52 -12.18
C GLY A 343 -12.96 -29.36 -11.59
N ARG A 344 -12.42 -28.96 -10.43
CA ARG A 344 -11.31 -29.64 -9.74
C ARG A 344 -11.72 -30.43 -8.51
N PHE A 345 -13.01 -30.41 -8.14
CA PHE A 345 -13.54 -31.12 -6.99
C PHE A 345 -14.21 -32.44 -7.36
N SER A 346 -14.18 -33.40 -6.44
CA SER A 346 -15.01 -34.59 -6.52
C SER A 346 -16.50 -34.21 -6.47
N GLU A 347 -17.37 -35.08 -7.01
CA GLU A 347 -18.82 -34.84 -6.99
C GLU A 347 -19.38 -34.71 -5.55
N TYR A 348 -18.73 -35.35 -4.59
CA TYR A 348 -19.10 -35.24 -3.18
C TYR A 348 -18.81 -33.82 -2.64
N GLU A 349 -17.60 -33.29 -2.88
CA GLU A 349 -17.21 -31.95 -2.48
C GLU A 349 -18.06 -30.88 -3.17
N LYS A 350 -18.36 -31.07 -4.48
CA LYS A 350 -19.31 -30.22 -5.20
C LYS A 350 -20.68 -30.19 -4.53
N SER A 351 -21.19 -31.34 -4.08
CA SER A 351 -22.48 -31.44 -3.42
C SER A 351 -22.48 -30.72 -2.08
N LEU A 352 -21.38 -30.74 -1.33
CA LEU A 352 -21.24 -29.99 -0.08
C LEU A 352 -21.26 -28.50 -0.32
N ILE A 353 -20.53 -28.01 -1.32
CA ILE A 353 -20.46 -26.59 -1.69
C ILE A 353 -21.83 -26.10 -2.21
N MET A 354 -22.49 -26.87 -3.07
CA MET A 354 -23.80 -26.51 -3.63
C MET A 354 -24.95 -26.60 -2.63
N ASN A 355 -24.81 -27.38 -1.55
CA ASN A 355 -25.83 -27.46 -0.47
C ASN A 355 -25.65 -26.40 0.60
N LEU A 356 -24.63 -25.56 0.52
CA LEU A 356 -24.57 -24.32 1.26
C LEU A 356 -25.72 -23.43 0.76
N LYS A 357 -26.87 -23.49 1.45
CA LYS A 357 -27.95 -22.52 1.24
C LYS A 357 -27.41 -21.17 1.68
N ILE A 358 -26.84 -20.45 0.75
CA ILE A 358 -26.44 -19.04 0.85
C ILE A 358 -27.71 -18.20 0.68
#